data_19c72c99949cfdb4948ce656cc60b922
#
_entry.id   19c72c99949cfdb4948ce656cc60b922
#
_cell.length_a   1.000
_cell.length_b   1.000
_cell.length_c   1.000
_cell.angle_alpha   90.00
_cell.angle_beta   90.00
_cell.angle_gamma   90.00
#
_symmetry.space_group_name_H-M   'P 1'
#
loop_
_entity.id
_entity.type
_entity.pdbx_description
1 polymer ?
#
loop_
_entity_poly.entity_id
_entity_poly.type
_entity_poly.pdbx_seq_one_letter_code
_entity_poly.pdbx_strand_id
1 'polypeptide(L)'
;MITGELKNKIDSLWDIFAAGGLVNPLDVIEQITYLMFIHDLDDSDNLRAKEAAMLGLPYQSIFADEIQVGERTIDGQQLKWSVFHDFPAGKMYSAMQEWVFPFIKTLHTDKNSAYSKYMDDAIFKLPTPLLLSKVVDSLDEIYRLMNESQAVDVRGDTYEYLLSKISQSGRNGQFRTPRHIIRMMVELMDPKADDVICDPACGTSGFLVSAGEYLKEHRKEEIFFDRQKKDHYMNHMFFGYDMDRTMLRIGA
;
A
#
# COMPACT_ATOMS: atom_id res chain seq x y z
N MET A 1 0.76 -15.87 11.08
CA MET A 1 2.14 -16.04 10.53
C MET A 1 2.04 -16.81 9.22
N ILE A 2 2.59 -16.29 8.14
CA ILE A 2 2.54 -16.92 6.81
C ILE A 2 3.38 -18.18 6.76
N THR A 3 2.83 -19.25 6.18
CA THR A 3 3.47 -20.55 6.00
C THR A 3 3.13 -21.13 4.63
N GLY A 4 3.79 -22.24 4.26
CA GLY A 4 3.43 -23.01 3.07
C GLY A 4 3.70 -22.28 1.75
N GLU A 5 2.78 -22.44 0.81
CA GLU A 5 2.93 -21.98 -0.57
C GLU A 5 3.04 -20.45 -0.69
N LEU A 6 2.22 -19.72 0.05
CA LEU A 6 2.25 -18.25 0.05
C LEU A 6 3.62 -17.71 0.49
N LYS A 7 4.21 -18.31 1.55
CA LYS A 7 5.56 -17.95 1.98
C LYS A 7 6.60 -18.19 0.87
N ASN A 8 6.54 -19.36 0.22
CA ASN A 8 7.47 -19.70 -0.85
C ASN A 8 7.34 -18.76 -2.06
N LYS A 9 6.12 -18.33 -2.39
CA LYS A 9 5.90 -17.33 -3.46
C LYS A 9 6.49 -15.97 -3.13
N ILE A 10 6.34 -15.52 -1.89
CA ILE A 10 6.96 -14.26 -1.45
C ILE A 10 8.50 -14.37 -1.48
N ASP A 11 9.06 -15.50 -1.03
CA ASP A 11 10.50 -15.72 -1.12
C ASP A 11 10.99 -15.73 -2.58
N SER A 12 10.24 -16.38 -3.48
CA SER A 12 10.54 -16.37 -4.93
C SER A 12 10.44 -14.97 -5.56
N LEU A 13 9.53 -14.13 -5.08
CA LEU A 13 9.44 -12.73 -5.54
C LEU A 13 10.74 -11.96 -5.23
N TRP A 14 11.35 -12.18 -4.07
CA TRP A 14 12.65 -11.60 -3.74
C TRP A 14 13.76 -12.08 -4.67
N ASP A 15 13.78 -13.37 -5.01
CA ASP A 15 14.75 -13.93 -5.94
C ASP A 15 14.59 -13.34 -7.35
N ILE A 16 13.35 -13.06 -7.78
CA ILE A 16 13.08 -12.38 -9.06
C ILE A 16 13.71 -10.98 -9.08
N PHE A 17 13.55 -10.19 -8.01
CA PHE A 17 14.17 -8.87 -7.90
C PHE A 17 15.69 -8.94 -7.90
N ALA A 18 16.26 -9.86 -7.13
CA ALA A 18 17.71 -10.06 -7.04
C ALA A 18 18.30 -10.47 -8.40
N ALA A 19 17.68 -11.42 -9.09
CA ALA A 19 18.07 -11.84 -10.43
C ALA A 19 17.91 -10.71 -11.48
N GLY A 20 16.99 -9.79 -11.27
CA GLY A 20 16.76 -8.61 -12.09
C GLY A 20 17.72 -7.44 -11.79
N GLY A 21 18.64 -7.59 -10.84
CA GLY A 21 19.65 -6.59 -10.48
C GLY A 21 19.20 -5.58 -9.42
N LEU A 22 18.00 -5.72 -8.84
CA LEU A 22 17.55 -4.89 -7.72
C LEU A 22 17.77 -5.66 -6.41
N VAL A 23 18.91 -5.41 -5.76
CA VAL A 23 19.39 -6.19 -4.59
C VAL A 23 19.29 -5.45 -3.26
N ASN A 24 19.03 -4.14 -3.28
CA ASN A 24 18.84 -3.37 -2.05
C ASN A 24 17.45 -3.67 -1.46
N PRO A 25 17.35 -4.25 -0.26
CA PRO A 25 16.08 -4.64 0.34
C PRO A 25 15.08 -3.48 0.47
N LEU A 26 15.54 -2.27 0.78
CA LEU A 26 14.67 -1.09 0.87
C LEU A 26 14.07 -0.73 -0.48
N ASP A 27 14.89 -0.74 -1.55
CA ASP A 27 14.41 -0.48 -2.90
C ASP A 27 13.40 -1.55 -3.35
N VAL A 28 13.68 -2.82 -3.04
CA VAL A 28 12.77 -3.93 -3.38
C VAL A 28 11.41 -3.75 -2.70
N ILE A 29 11.39 -3.51 -1.38
CA ILE A 29 10.13 -3.29 -0.63
C ILE A 29 9.39 -2.07 -1.16
N GLU A 30 10.08 -0.99 -1.40
CA GLU A 30 9.50 0.24 -1.95
C GLU A 30 8.77 -0.04 -3.28
N GLN A 31 9.40 -0.78 -4.19
CA GLN A 31 8.78 -1.12 -5.47
C GLN A 31 7.60 -2.10 -5.31
N ILE A 32 7.73 -3.11 -4.43
CA ILE A 32 6.63 -4.02 -4.11
C ILE A 32 5.45 -3.22 -3.54
N THR A 33 5.70 -2.30 -2.61
CA THR A 33 4.66 -1.46 -1.99
C THR A 33 3.91 -0.63 -3.05
N TYR A 34 4.60 -0.03 -4.01
CA TYR A 34 3.94 0.71 -5.09
C TYR A 34 3.04 -0.21 -5.94
N LEU A 35 3.52 -1.38 -6.31
CA LEU A 35 2.75 -2.32 -7.11
C LEU A 35 1.54 -2.86 -6.35
N MET A 36 1.71 -3.22 -5.08
CA MET A 36 0.61 -3.64 -4.23
C MET A 36 -0.42 -2.52 -4.04
N PHE A 37 0.04 -1.29 -3.84
CA PHE A 37 -0.85 -0.13 -3.73
C PHE A 37 -1.70 0.07 -4.99
N ILE A 38 -1.11 -0.06 -6.17
CA ILE A 38 -1.83 0.07 -7.45
C ILE A 38 -2.88 -1.03 -7.59
N HIS A 39 -2.53 -2.27 -7.23
CA HIS A 39 -3.47 -3.40 -7.22
C HIS A 39 -4.65 -3.16 -6.26
N ASP A 40 -4.36 -2.81 -5.01
CA ASP A 40 -5.38 -2.58 -3.99
C ASP A 40 -6.26 -1.36 -4.29
N LEU A 41 -5.70 -0.37 -4.99
CA LEU A 41 -6.44 0.79 -5.46
C LEU A 41 -7.52 0.41 -6.49
N ASP A 42 -7.17 -0.44 -7.46
CA ASP A 42 -8.12 -0.97 -8.46
C ASP A 42 -9.17 -1.87 -7.81
N ASP A 43 -8.77 -2.80 -6.94
CA ASP A 43 -9.69 -3.66 -6.18
C ASP A 43 -10.70 -2.83 -5.37
N SER A 44 -10.21 -1.80 -4.66
CA SER A 44 -11.04 -0.92 -3.83
C SER A 44 -12.03 -0.10 -4.67
N ASP A 45 -11.58 0.43 -5.81
CA ASP A 45 -12.42 1.17 -6.75
C ASP A 45 -13.55 0.28 -7.29
N ASN A 46 -13.20 -0.93 -7.73
CA ASN A 46 -14.15 -1.91 -8.26
C ASN A 46 -15.17 -2.35 -7.20
N LEU A 47 -14.73 -2.55 -5.95
CA LEU A 47 -15.62 -2.91 -4.84
C LEU A 47 -16.62 -1.78 -4.54
N ARG A 48 -16.15 -0.54 -4.42
CA ARG A 48 -17.01 0.65 -4.18
C ARG A 48 -18.00 0.87 -5.32
N ALA A 49 -17.58 0.67 -6.57
CA ALA A 49 -18.48 0.76 -7.72
C ALA A 49 -19.60 -0.28 -7.65
N LYS A 50 -19.29 -1.53 -7.28
CA LYS A 50 -20.28 -2.59 -7.07
C LYS A 50 -21.24 -2.28 -5.93
N GLU A 51 -20.73 -1.83 -4.78
CA GLU A 51 -21.56 -1.45 -3.62
C GLU A 51 -22.51 -0.30 -3.97
N ALA A 52 -22.03 0.74 -4.64
CA ALA A 52 -22.85 1.86 -5.09
C ALA A 52 -23.94 1.42 -6.06
N ALA A 53 -23.59 0.57 -7.03
CA ALA A 53 -24.57 0.00 -7.97
C ALA A 53 -25.66 -0.82 -7.26
N MET A 54 -25.32 -1.62 -6.26
CA MET A 54 -26.28 -2.40 -5.46
C MET A 54 -27.23 -1.49 -4.66
N LEU A 55 -26.75 -0.32 -4.23
CA LEU A 55 -27.52 0.65 -3.47
C LEU A 55 -28.26 1.68 -4.36
N GLY A 56 -28.07 1.62 -5.69
CA GLY A 56 -28.62 2.61 -6.63
C GLY A 56 -28.03 4.02 -6.46
N LEU A 57 -26.81 4.13 -5.91
CA LEU A 57 -26.12 5.39 -5.67
C LEU A 57 -25.14 5.72 -6.82
N PRO A 58 -24.96 7.01 -7.14
CA PRO A 58 -23.92 7.39 -8.10
C PRO A 58 -22.55 7.12 -7.52
N TYR A 59 -21.62 6.63 -8.35
CA TYR A 59 -20.23 6.42 -8.00
C TYR A 59 -19.33 7.10 -9.02
N GLN A 60 -18.32 7.80 -8.53
CA GLN A 60 -17.28 8.37 -9.37
C GLN A 60 -15.98 7.59 -9.13
N SER A 61 -15.55 6.83 -10.14
CA SER A 61 -14.29 6.09 -10.10
C SER A 61 -13.11 7.05 -10.02
N ILE A 62 -12.07 6.65 -9.29
CA ILE A 62 -10.77 7.32 -9.32
C ILE A 62 -10.06 7.14 -10.67
N PHE A 63 -10.44 6.12 -11.42
CA PHE A 63 -10.05 5.87 -12.80
C PHE A 63 -11.12 6.41 -13.75
N ALA A 64 -11.38 7.72 -13.67
CA ALA A 64 -12.33 8.40 -14.55
C ALA A 64 -11.98 8.18 -16.04
N ASP A 65 -12.96 8.43 -16.92
CA ASP A 65 -12.79 8.19 -18.38
C ASP A 65 -11.58 8.92 -18.95
N GLU A 66 -11.31 10.13 -18.47
CA GLU A 66 -10.12 10.90 -18.85
C GLU A 66 -9.34 11.34 -17.62
N ILE A 67 -8.06 10.95 -17.55
CA ILE A 67 -7.12 11.36 -16.49
C ILE A 67 -5.99 12.15 -17.11
N GLN A 68 -5.73 13.33 -16.54
CA GLN A 68 -4.59 14.15 -16.91
C GLN A 68 -3.36 13.74 -16.13
N VAL A 69 -2.28 13.39 -16.85
CA VAL A 69 -0.96 13.06 -16.28
C VAL A 69 0.06 14.01 -16.91
N GLY A 70 0.48 15.03 -16.16
CA GLY A 70 1.28 16.13 -16.70
C GLY A 70 0.52 16.92 -17.78
N GLU A 71 1.09 17.01 -18.98
CA GLU A 71 0.47 17.70 -20.14
C GLU A 71 -0.35 16.75 -21.04
N ARG A 72 -0.41 15.47 -20.71
CA ARG A 72 -1.06 14.44 -21.52
C ARG A 72 -2.31 13.90 -20.83
N THR A 73 -3.27 13.44 -21.63
CA THR A 73 -4.52 12.81 -21.17
C THR A 73 -4.54 11.36 -21.60
N ILE A 74 -5.04 10.49 -20.74
CA ILE A 74 -5.20 9.06 -20.99
C ILE A 74 -6.57 8.59 -20.49
N ASP A 75 -7.12 7.58 -21.14
CA ASP A 75 -8.26 6.82 -20.59
C ASP A 75 -7.85 6.14 -19.28
N GLY A 76 -8.48 6.56 -18.19
CA GLY A 76 -8.15 6.08 -16.84
C GLY A 76 -8.32 4.58 -16.67
N GLN A 77 -9.17 3.93 -17.46
CA GLN A 77 -9.33 2.48 -17.42
C GLN A 77 -8.02 1.74 -17.78
N GLN A 78 -7.14 2.36 -18.58
CA GLN A 78 -5.84 1.78 -18.92
C GLN A 78 -4.82 1.84 -17.76
N LEU A 79 -5.13 2.57 -16.70
CA LEU A 79 -4.29 2.68 -15.50
C LEU A 79 -4.61 1.61 -14.45
N LYS A 80 -5.72 0.88 -14.63
CA LYS A 80 -6.14 -0.19 -13.72
C LYS A 80 -5.20 -1.37 -13.80
N TRP A 81 -4.88 -1.95 -12.64
CA TRP A 81 -4.12 -3.19 -12.55
C TRP A 81 -4.73 -4.28 -13.39
N SER A 82 -6.04 -4.50 -13.26
CA SER A 82 -6.82 -5.49 -14.01
C SER A 82 -6.80 -5.33 -15.54
N VAL A 83 -6.26 -4.22 -16.04
CA VAL A 83 -6.12 -3.96 -17.47
C VAL A 83 -4.67 -4.05 -17.90
N PHE A 84 -3.75 -3.36 -17.23
CA PHE A 84 -2.38 -3.30 -17.71
C PHE A 84 -1.57 -4.59 -17.40
N HIS A 85 -1.96 -5.40 -16.40
CA HIS A 85 -1.27 -6.65 -16.09
C HIS A 85 -1.26 -7.63 -17.28
N ASP A 86 -2.25 -7.57 -18.15
CA ASP A 86 -2.34 -8.38 -19.37
C ASP A 86 -1.54 -7.81 -20.56
N PHE A 87 -0.90 -6.64 -20.40
CA PHE A 87 -0.15 -6.07 -21.50
C PHE A 87 1.15 -6.84 -21.76
N PRO A 88 1.59 -6.92 -23.04
CA PRO A 88 2.95 -7.37 -23.34
C PRO A 88 3.98 -6.57 -22.55
N ALA A 89 5.05 -7.22 -22.08
CA ALA A 89 6.03 -6.66 -21.13
C ALA A 89 6.50 -5.23 -21.51
N GLY A 90 6.78 -4.96 -22.77
CA GLY A 90 7.18 -3.62 -23.23
C GLY A 90 6.09 -2.57 -23.06
N LYS A 91 4.83 -2.91 -23.42
CA LYS A 91 3.68 -2.01 -23.25
C LYS A 91 3.37 -1.78 -21.76
N MET A 92 3.41 -2.86 -20.95
CA MET A 92 3.23 -2.79 -19.49
C MET A 92 4.25 -1.83 -18.86
N TYR A 93 5.50 -1.94 -19.27
CA TYR A 93 6.58 -1.10 -18.75
C TYR A 93 6.41 0.38 -19.11
N SER A 94 6.07 0.67 -20.38
CA SER A 94 5.76 2.03 -20.82
C SER A 94 4.52 2.59 -20.09
N ALA A 95 3.47 1.79 -19.95
CA ALA A 95 2.28 2.18 -19.21
C ALA A 95 2.61 2.53 -17.74
N MET A 96 3.43 1.69 -17.09
CA MET A 96 3.86 1.93 -15.71
C MET A 96 4.67 3.21 -15.57
N GLN A 97 5.69 3.41 -16.41
CA GLN A 97 6.59 4.56 -16.30
C GLN A 97 5.93 5.88 -16.69
N GLU A 98 5.14 5.86 -17.77
CA GLU A 98 4.63 7.10 -18.37
C GLU A 98 3.29 7.54 -17.79
N TRP A 99 2.50 6.61 -17.21
CA TRP A 99 1.13 6.84 -16.84
C TRP A 99 0.77 6.41 -15.43
N VAL A 100 0.91 5.12 -15.11
CA VAL A 100 0.44 4.56 -13.83
C VAL A 100 1.22 5.14 -12.65
N PHE A 101 2.55 5.12 -12.73
CA PHE A 101 3.39 5.64 -11.65
C PHE A 101 3.26 7.16 -11.47
N PRO A 102 3.27 7.99 -12.52
CA PRO A 102 2.92 9.41 -12.40
C PRO A 102 1.51 9.65 -11.86
N PHE A 103 0.51 8.85 -12.27
CA PHE A 103 -0.85 8.97 -11.76
C PHE A 103 -0.94 8.76 -10.25
N ILE A 104 -0.35 7.68 -9.70
CA ILE A 104 -0.39 7.44 -8.26
C ILE A 104 0.26 8.58 -7.47
N LYS A 105 1.26 9.27 -8.01
CA LYS A 105 1.86 10.45 -7.37
C LYS A 105 0.90 11.63 -7.25
N THR A 106 -0.15 11.68 -8.03
CA THR A 106 -1.13 12.79 -8.08
C THR A 106 -2.45 12.49 -7.36
N LEU A 107 -2.61 11.33 -6.74
CA LEU A 107 -3.87 10.89 -6.12
C LEU A 107 -4.36 11.82 -4.99
N HIS A 108 -3.45 12.47 -4.29
CA HIS A 108 -3.80 13.46 -3.29
C HIS A 108 -3.65 14.89 -3.85
N THR A 109 -4.76 15.63 -3.84
CA THR A 109 -4.80 17.05 -4.28
C THR A 109 -4.18 17.99 -3.26
N ASP A 110 -4.19 17.62 -1.96
CA ASP A 110 -3.55 18.41 -0.93
C ASP A 110 -2.04 18.17 -0.93
N LYS A 111 -1.29 19.17 -1.40
CA LYS A 111 0.18 19.16 -1.43
C LYS A 111 0.83 19.08 -0.05
N ASN A 112 0.09 19.37 1.02
CA ASN A 112 0.58 19.29 2.40
C ASN A 112 0.34 17.91 3.03
N SER A 113 -0.38 17.02 2.37
CA SER A 113 -0.57 15.66 2.87
C SER A 113 0.77 14.92 2.96
N ALA A 114 0.88 14.00 3.92
CA ALA A 114 2.06 13.14 4.06
C ALA A 114 2.31 12.37 2.75
N TYR A 115 1.27 11.82 2.16
CA TYR A 115 1.33 11.11 0.88
C TYR A 115 1.98 11.96 -0.23
N SER A 116 1.44 13.15 -0.51
CA SER A 116 1.96 14.04 -1.56
C SER A 116 3.44 14.40 -1.32
N LYS A 117 3.76 14.73 -0.07
CA LYS A 117 5.12 15.11 0.33
C LYS A 117 6.15 14.00 0.13
N TYR A 118 5.79 12.74 0.44
CA TYR A 118 6.72 11.61 0.34
C TYR A 118 6.67 10.92 -1.01
N MET A 119 5.60 11.08 -1.79
CA MET A 119 5.51 10.56 -3.17
C MET A 119 6.14 11.47 -4.21
N ASP A 120 6.37 12.74 -3.92
CA ASP A 120 6.89 13.71 -4.90
C ASP A 120 8.22 13.26 -5.53
N ASP A 121 9.17 12.80 -4.72
CA ASP A 121 10.46 12.29 -5.17
C ASP A 121 10.54 10.76 -5.30
N ALA A 122 9.40 10.06 -5.27
CA ALA A 122 9.34 8.63 -5.51
C ALA A 122 9.82 8.28 -6.93
N ILE A 123 10.58 7.19 -7.05
CA ILE A 123 11.15 6.73 -8.32
C ILE A 123 10.76 5.28 -8.56
N PHE A 124 10.29 5.01 -9.78
CA PHE A 124 10.09 3.65 -10.25
C PHE A 124 11.44 3.06 -10.69
N LYS A 125 11.93 2.05 -9.95
CA LYS A 125 13.32 1.55 -10.05
C LYS A 125 13.45 0.19 -10.78
N LEU A 126 12.37 -0.44 -11.23
CA LEU A 126 12.48 -1.69 -12.00
C LEU A 126 13.18 -1.40 -13.34
N PRO A 127 14.33 -2.06 -13.61
CA PRO A 127 15.19 -1.64 -14.73
C PRO A 127 14.73 -2.15 -16.10
N THR A 128 13.91 -3.20 -16.16
CA THR A 128 13.56 -3.83 -17.43
C THR A 128 12.08 -4.23 -17.53
N PRO A 129 11.52 -4.23 -18.76
CA PRO A 129 10.16 -4.73 -19.00
C PRO A 129 9.95 -6.18 -18.55
N LEU A 130 10.94 -7.03 -18.78
CA LEU A 130 10.86 -8.45 -18.41
C LEU A 130 10.81 -8.64 -16.89
N LEU A 131 11.56 -7.82 -16.13
CA LEU A 131 11.51 -7.88 -14.68
C LEU A 131 10.13 -7.44 -14.16
N LEU A 132 9.59 -6.34 -14.69
CA LEU A 132 8.26 -5.87 -14.31
C LEU A 132 7.19 -6.94 -14.56
N SER A 133 7.17 -7.54 -15.77
CA SER A 133 6.21 -8.60 -16.09
C SER A 133 6.28 -9.77 -15.10
N LYS A 134 7.48 -10.28 -14.81
CA LYS A 134 7.66 -11.37 -13.84
C LYS A 134 7.21 -11.00 -12.42
N VAL A 135 7.45 -9.76 -12.00
CA VAL A 135 7.02 -9.27 -10.68
C VAL A 135 5.50 -9.16 -10.62
N VAL A 136 4.86 -8.63 -11.67
CA VAL A 136 3.39 -8.54 -11.79
C VAL A 136 2.77 -9.93 -11.74
N ASP A 137 3.24 -10.88 -12.55
CA ASP A 137 2.77 -12.28 -12.56
C ASP A 137 2.91 -12.92 -11.17
N SER A 138 4.02 -12.66 -10.48
CA SER A 138 4.26 -13.19 -9.13
C SER A 138 3.34 -12.56 -8.08
N LEU A 139 3.04 -11.27 -8.20
CA LEU A 139 2.09 -10.58 -7.32
C LEU A 139 0.67 -11.08 -7.53
N ASP A 140 0.21 -11.25 -8.78
CA ASP A 140 -1.11 -11.82 -9.06
C ASP A 140 -1.29 -13.21 -8.42
N GLU A 141 -0.25 -14.04 -8.48
CA GLU A 141 -0.25 -15.35 -7.81
C GLU A 141 -0.30 -15.23 -6.28
N ILE A 142 0.44 -14.28 -5.70
CA ILE A 142 0.39 -13.99 -4.25
C ILE A 142 -1.02 -13.53 -3.85
N TYR A 143 -1.64 -12.62 -4.61
CA TYR A 143 -3.01 -12.16 -4.34
C TYR A 143 -4.03 -13.28 -4.48
N ARG A 144 -3.89 -14.16 -5.48
CA ARG A 144 -4.72 -15.36 -5.61
C ARG A 144 -4.64 -16.24 -4.37
N LEU A 145 -3.43 -16.55 -3.90
CA LEU A 145 -3.22 -17.35 -2.69
C LEU A 145 -3.74 -16.66 -1.43
N MET A 146 -3.62 -15.33 -1.34
CA MET A 146 -4.21 -14.58 -0.22
C MET A 146 -5.74 -14.67 -0.21
N ASN A 147 -6.37 -14.57 -1.36
CA ASN A 147 -7.83 -14.63 -1.50
C ASN A 147 -8.39 -16.06 -1.22
N GLU A 148 -7.62 -17.10 -1.49
CA GLU A 148 -7.94 -18.50 -1.16
C GLU A 148 -7.70 -18.85 0.31
N SER A 149 -6.96 -17.99 1.04
CA SER A 149 -6.62 -18.23 2.44
C SER A 149 -7.83 -18.00 3.36
N GLN A 150 -8.00 -18.89 4.34
CA GLN A 150 -9.00 -18.73 5.41
C GLN A 150 -8.47 -17.93 6.61
N ALA A 151 -7.25 -17.40 6.55
CA ALA A 151 -6.66 -16.62 7.63
C ALA A 151 -7.35 -15.25 7.76
N VAL A 152 -7.62 -14.84 9.00
CA VAL A 152 -8.38 -13.63 9.33
C VAL A 152 -7.72 -12.37 8.78
N ASP A 153 -6.39 -12.33 8.70
CA ASP A 153 -5.64 -11.15 8.24
C ASP A 153 -4.41 -11.55 7.42
N VAL A 154 -4.65 -12.27 6.34
CA VAL A 154 -3.58 -12.73 5.46
C VAL A 154 -2.83 -11.59 4.76
N ARG A 155 -3.53 -10.48 4.43
CA ARG A 155 -2.89 -9.31 3.79
C ARG A 155 -1.88 -8.65 4.72
N GLY A 156 -2.28 -8.37 5.95
CA GLY A 156 -1.38 -7.79 6.94
C GLY A 156 -0.20 -8.71 7.29
N ASP A 157 -0.44 -10.01 7.43
CA ASP A 157 0.61 -11.01 7.63
C ASP A 157 1.59 -11.08 6.44
N THR A 158 1.08 -10.98 5.20
CA THR A 158 1.90 -10.94 3.97
C THR A 158 2.81 -9.72 3.98
N TYR A 159 2.25 -8.56 4.27
CA TYR A 159 3.01 -7.32 4.31
C TYR A 159 4.05 -7.32 5.43
N GLU A 160 3.70 -7.81 6.63
CA GLU A 160 4.66 -7.98 7.73
C GLU A 160 5.80 -8.92 7.34
N TYR A 161 5.50 -10.03 6.66
CA TYR A 161 6.54 -10.95 6.19
C TYR A 161 7.47 -10.30 5.16
N LEU A 162 6.91 -9.55 4.20
CA LEU A 162 7.69 -8.76 3.25
C LEU A 162 8.63 -7.79 3.98
N LEU A 163 8.11 -7.02 4.93
CA LEU A 163 8.90 -6.07 5.69
C LEU A 163 9.96 -6.73 6.60
N SER A 164 9.72 -7.96 7.06
CA SER A 164 10.69 -8.72 7.87
C SER A 164 11.99 -9.02 7.11
N LYS A 165 11.93 -9.07 5.77
CA LYS A 165 13.11 -9.27 4.92
C LYS A 165 14.12 -8.13 5.03
N ILE A 166 13.69 -6.90 5.31
CA ILE A 166 14.58 -5.78 5.56
C ILE A 166 15.46 -6.06 6.79
N SER A 167 14.85 -6.52 7.87
CA SER A 167 15.56 -6.83 9.11
C SER A 167 16.56 -7.97 8.95
N GLN A 168 16.22 -8.99 8.15
CA GLN A 168 17.07 -10.15 7.88
C GLN A 168 18.31 -9.79 7.05
N SER A 169 18.26 -8.73 6.25
CA SER A 169 19.40 -8.29 5.43
C SER A 169 20.57 -7.73 6.25
N GLY A 170 20.39 -7.46 7.53
CA GLY A 170 21.43 -7.01 8.48
C GLY A 170 22.04 -5.63 8.17
N ARG A 171 21.64 -4.98 7.09
CA ARG A 171 22.28 -3.74 6.62
C ARG A 171 21.73 -2.46 7.27
N ASN A 172 20.52 -2.47 7.80
CA ASN A 172 19.84 -1.22 8.17
C ASN A 172 19.52 -1.08 9.67
N GLY A 173 19.90 -2.05 10.54
CA GLY A 173 19.67 -1.94 12.00
C GLY A 173 18.19 -1.71 12.38
N GLN A 174 17.27 -1.92 11.47
CA GLN A 174 15.85 -1.65 11.70
C GLN A 174 15.22 -2.86 12.40
N PHE A 175 14.85 -2.65 13.65
CA PHE A 175 14.09 -3.62 14.43
C PHE A 175 12.62 -3.23 14.38
N ARG A 176 11.78 -4.15 13.88
CA ARG A 176 10.33 -3.97 13.90
C ARG A 176 9.74 -4.67 15.10
N THR A 177 8.87 -3.98 15.83
CA THR A 177 8.05 -4.59 16.86
C THR A 177 7.08 -5.56 16.20
N PRO A 178 7.02 -6.83 16.64
CA PRO A 178 6.07 -7.80 16.07
C PRO A 178 4.61 -7.32 16.22
N ARG A 179 3.79 -7.56 15.20
CA ARG A 179 2.42 -7.06 15.11
C ARG A 179 1.54 -7.45 16.30
N HIS A 180 1.66 -8.68 16.80
CA HIS A 180 0.89 -9.11 17.97
C HIS A 180 1.28 -8.36 19.26
N ILE A 181 2.53 -7.90 19.37
CA ILE A 181 2.98 -7.04 20.48
C ILE A 181 2.41 -5.63 20.31
N ILE A 182 2.45 -5.09 19.09
CA ILE A 182 1.84 -3.78 18.78
C ILE A 182 0.35 -3.80 19.14
N ARG A 183 -0.40 -4.82 18.68
CA ARG A 183 -1.82 -4.99 19.00
C ARG A 183 -2.08 -5.02 20.50
N MET A 184 -1.33 -5.85 21.24
CA MET A 184 -1.43 -5.91 22.70
C MET A 184 -1.21 -4.53 23.34
N MET A 185 -0.20 -3.80 22.90
CA MET A 185 0.09 -2.45 23.44
C MET A 185 -1.04 -1.47 23.13
N VAL A 186 -1.57 -1.48 21.91
CA VAL A 186 -2.70 -0.63 21.51
C VAL A 186 -3.97 -0.97 22.31
N GLU A 187 -4.28 -2.25 22.49
CA GLU A 187 -5.41 -2.69 23.32
C GLU A 187 -5.29 -2.22 24.77
N LEU A 188 -4.07 -2.32 25.36
CA LEU A 188 -3.81 -1.84 26.73
C LEU A 188 -3.93 -0.32 26.85
N MET A 189 -3.56 0.44 25.82
CA MET A 189 -3.68 1.89 25.79
C MET A 189 -5.11 2.37 25.56
N ASP A 190 -5.95 1.54 24.93
CA ASP A 190 -7.37 1.81 24.64
C ASP A 190 -7.61 3.23 24.08
N PRO A 191 -7.03 3.58 22.91
CA PRO A 191 -7.15 4.92 22.36
C PRO A 191 -8.60 5.33 22.12
N LYS A 192 -8.89 6.63 22.26
CA LYS A 192 -10.23 7.23 22.14
C LYS A 192 -10.36 8.03 20.84
N ALA A 193 -11.60 8.31 20.46
CA ALA A 193 -11.93 9.02 19.22
C ALA A 193 -11.41 10.47 19.16
N ASP A 194 -11.12 11.07 20.31
CA ASP A 194 -10.65 12.46 20.42
C ASP A 194 -9.13 12.56 20.71
N ASP A 195 -8.43 11.42 20.80
CA ASP A 195 -6.99 11.40 21.07
C ASP A 195 -6.19 11.91 19.87
N VAL A 196 -4.97 12.36 20.14
CA VAL A 196 -3.92 12.60 19.16
C VAL A 196 -2.79 11.61 19.42
N ILE A 197 -2.48 10.79 18.42
CA ILE A 197 -1.54 9.69 18.54
C ILE A 197 -0.26 10.03 17.77
N CYS A 198 0.87 10.03 18.48
CA CYS A 198 2.17 10.34 17.89
C CYS A 198 3.15 9.19 18.08
N ASP A 199 3.77 8.78 16.99
CA ASP A 199 4.90 7.85 16.99
C ASP A 199 6.16 8.60 16.53
N PRO A 200 7.11 8.92 17.41
CA PRO A 200 8.31 9.69 17.08
C PRO A 200 9.39 8.90 16.33
N ALA A 201 9.20 7.60 16.14
CA ALA A 201 10.11 6.69 15.42
C ALA A 201 9.29 5.66 14.64
N CYS A 202 8.36 6.16 13.81
CA CYS A 202 7.24 5.36 13.29
C CYS A 202 7.64 4.27 12.28
N GLY A 203 8.84 4.34 11.69
CA GLY A 203 9.22 3.42 10.65
C GLY A 203 8.19 3.39 9.53
N THR A 204 7.58 2.23 9.30
CA THR A 204 6.48 2.03 8.35
C THR A 204 5.09 2.21 9.01
N SER A 205 5.00 3.01 10.04
CA SER A 205 3.77 3.41 10.75
C SER A 205 2.98 2.27 11.40
N GLY A 206 3.63 1.16 11.76
CA GLY A 206 2.95 -0.03 12.28
C GLY A 206 2.10 0.22 13.53
N PHE A 207 2.55 1.05 14.48
CA PHE A 207 1.77 1.44 15.65
C PHE A 207 0.57 2.32 15.27
N LEU A 208 0.76 3.30 14.39
CA LEU A 208 -0.30 4.21 13.96
C LEU A 208 -1.39 3.46 13.18
N VAL A 209 -1.00 2.56 12.28
CA VAL A 209 -1.95 1.70 11.54
C VAL A 209 -2.73 0.83 12.51
N SER A 210 -2.06 0.16 13.46
CA SER A 210 -2.73 -0.70 14.44
C SER A 210 -3.68 0.07 15.35
N ALA A 211 -3.32 1.29 15.74
CA ALA A 211 -4.21 2.17 16.52
C ALA A 211 -5.44 2.60 15.69
N GLY A 212 -5.24 2.91 14.41
CA GLY A 212 -6.33 3.22 13.48
C GLY A 212 -7.28 2.04 13.27
N GLU A 213 -6.75 0.83 13.08
CA GLU A 213 -7.54 -0.40 12.97
C GLU A 213 -8.35 -0.65 14.25
N TYR A 214 -7.72 -0.53 15.42
CA TYR A 214 -8.38 -0.66 16.73
C TYR A 214 -9.55 0.31 16.87
N LEU A 215 -9.35 1.58 16.59
CA LEU A 215 -10.39 2.61 16.66
C LEU A 215 -11.53 2.33 15.66
N LYS A 216 -11.21 1.89 14.46
CA LYS A 216 -12.20 1.51 13.45
C LYS A 216 -13.03 0.29 13.87
N GLU A 217 -12.45 -0.64 14.61
CA GLU A 217 -13.14 -1.82 15.13
C GLU A 217 -13.98 -1.51 16.36
N HIS A 218 -13.44 -0.78 17.35
CA HIS A 218 -14.05 -0.61 18.65
C HIS A 218 -14.82 0.71 18.82
N ARG A 219 -14.57 1.73 18.00
CA ARG A 219 -15.16 3.07 18.06
C ARG A 219 -15.82 3.51 16.75
N LYS A 220 -16.17 2.55 15.90
CA LYS A 220 -16.69 2.79 14.54
C LYS A 220 -17.85 3.77 14.52
N GLU A 221 -18.89 3.53 15.32
CA GLU A 221 -20.09 4.37 15.33
C GLU A 221 -19.77 5.78 15.86
N GLU A 222 -18.97 5.86 16.91
CA GLU A 222 -18.57 7.14 17.52
C GLU A 222 -17.79 8.02 16.53
N ILE A 223 -16.90 7.43 15.73
CA ILE A 223 -16.01 8.15 14.81
C ILE A 223 -16.74 8.46 13.49
N PHE A 224 -17.34 7.46 12.86
CA PHE A 224 -17.79 7.59 11.48
C PHE A 224 -19.21 8.13 11.31
N PHE A 225 -20.02 8.19 12.38
CA PHE A 225 -21.33 8.84 12.35
C PHE A 225 -21.28 10.32 12.80
N ASP A 226 -20.14 10.77 13.35
CA ASP A 226 -19.89 12.16 13.64
C ASP A 226 -18.92 12.76 12.61
N ARG A 227 -19.33 13.84 11.95
CA ARG A 227 -18.53 14.48 10.88
C ARG A 227 -17.20 15.04 11.43
N GLN A 228 -17.21 15.63 12.63
CA GLN A 228 -15.99 16.23 13.19
C GLN A 228 -15.00 15.15 13.65
N LYS A 229 -15.49 14.09 14.30
CA LYS A 229 -14.64 12.96 14.71
C LYS A 229 -14.10 12.20 13.52
N LYS A 230 -14.90 12.04 12.45
CA LYS A 230 -14.43 11.43 11.20
C LYS A 230 -13.33 12.27 10.55
N ASP A 231 -13.49 13.60 10.52
CA ASP A 231 -12.46 14.50 9.99
C ASP A 231 -11.20 14.46 10.86
N HIS A 232 -11.35 14.47 12.19
CA HIS A 232 -10.24 14.30 13.13
C HIS A 232 -9.48 12.99 12.90
N TYR A 233 -10.19 11.86 12.80
CA TYR A 233 -9.60 10.55 12.54
C TYR A 233 -8.83 10.53 11.21
N MET A 234 -9.39 11.08 10.15
CA MET A 234 -8.79 11.04 8.82
C MET A 234 -7.62 11.99 8.63
N ASN A 235 -7.60 13.15 9.31
CA ASN A 235 -6.71 14.24 8.97
C ASN A 235 -5.86 14.78 10.14
N HIS A 236 -6.23 14.50 11.40
CA HIS A 236 -5.67 15.21 12.55
C HIS A 236 -5.28 14.32 13.75
N MET A 237 -5.52 13.02 13.65
CA MET A 237 -5.30 12.10 14.77
C MET A 237 -3.90 11.50 14.79
N PHE A 238 -3.34 11.12 13.64
CA PHE A 238 -2.14 10.32 13.57
C PHE A 238 -0.93 11.12 13.09
N PHE A 239 0.15 11.10 13.87
CA PHE A 239 1.40 11.78 13.56
C PHE A 239 2.56 10.80 13.68
N GLY A 240 3.31 10.62 12.59
CA GLY A 240 4.49 9.77 12.52
C GLY A 240 5.74 10.55 12.14
N TYR A 241 6.85 10.26 12.80
CA TYR A 241 8.15 10.84 12.48
C TYR A 241 9.17 9.72 12.32
N ASP A 242 10.04 9.82 11.33
CA ASP A 242 11.20 8.94 11.16
C ASP A 242 12.31 9.68 10.43
N MET A 243 13.55 9.21 10.58
CA MET A 243 14.72 9.76 9.86
C MET A 243 14.86 9.14 8.47
N ASP A 244 14.33 7.93 8.26
CA ASP A 244 14.40 7.21 6.99
C ASP A 244 13.22 7.58 6.10
N ARG A 245 13.52 8.31 5.03
CA ARG A 245 12.49 8.79 4.09
C ARG A 245 11.77 7.65 3.34
N THR A 246 12.45 6.53 3.10
CA THR A 246 11.82 5.36 2.48
C THR A 246 10.80 4.72 3.42
N MET A 247 11.10 4.65 4.71
CA MET A 247 10.14 4.17 5.72
C MET A 247 8.91 5.06 5.79
N LEU A 248 9.10 6.39 5.82
CA LEU A 248 7.99 7.35 5.80
C LEU A 248 7.14 7.24 4.52
N ARG A 249 7.75 6.97 3.38
CA ARG A 249 7.03 6.76 2.11
C ARG A 249 6.20 5.48 2.11
N ILE A 250 6.73 4.41 2.70
CA ILE A 250 6.00 3.14 2.86
C ILE A 250 4.85 3.30 3.85
N GLY A 251 5.01 4.15 4.88
CA GLY A 251 4.03 4.38 5.93
C GLY A 251 2.91 5.37 5.58
N ALA A 252 3.13 6.23 4.57
CA ALA A 252 2.18 7.28 4.17
C ALA A 252 1.11 6.77 3.21
#